data_c3d816fe23b48e9df15cce3d05889da9
#
_entry.id   c3d816fe23b48e9df15cce3d05889da9
#
_cell.length_a   1.000
_cell.length_b   1.000
_cell.length_c   1.000
_cell.angle_alpha   90.00
_cell.angle_beta   90.00
_cell.angle_gamma   90.00
#
_symmetry.space_group_name_H-M   'P 1'
#
loop_
_entity.id
_entity.type
_entity.pdbx_description
1 polymer ?
#
loop_
_entity_poly.entity_id
_entity_poly.type
_entity_poly.pdbx_seq_one_letter_code
_entity_poly.pdbx_strand_id
1 'polypeptide(L)'
;MSDSVDKNPWNALRQFTNARIALGRAGNSVPTAPLLAFNLSHAQARDAVHHPLDTDALHQQLHALSLRTLDVHSAAPDREHYLRRPDLGRRLSEESRAALAQLKDESPDVVFAIGDGLSAFAASKQAVPLLQAVLPQLADWKIAPVVVARQARVALGDEIGELLHAKIVVMLIGERPGLSSPDSLGIYLTYAPKVGCSDAQRNCISNVRPEGLDYPLAAHKLHYLLTHARRLGLTGVGLKDDSDALLQAAPAAPAIGGAASTHLQSEPASPDANASAT
;
A
#
# COMPACT_ATOMS: atom_id res chain seq x y z
N MET A 1 15.94 -17.97 -40.12
CA MET A 1 15.74 -16.51 -39.93
C MET A 1 16.72 -16.09 -38.86
N SER A 2 17.71 -15.24 -39.17
CA SER A 2 18.60 -14.71 -38.16
C SER A 2 17.81 -13.87 -37.19
N ASP A 3 18.03 -14.07 -35.89
CA ASP A 3 17.45 -13.25 -34.83
C ASP A 3 17.94 -11.81 -35.06
N SER A 4 17.05 -10.93 -35.57
CA SER A 4 17.39 -9.56 -35.97
C SER A 4 17.52 -8.62 -34.77
N VAL A 5 17.42 -9.17 -33.55
CA VAL A 5 17.48 -8.43 -32.29
C VAL A 5 18.84 -8.60 -31.63
N ASP A 6 19.56 -7.49 -31.50
CA ASP A 6 20.80 -7.45 -30.71
C ASP A 6 20.46 -7.52 -29.21
N LYS A 7 20.90 -8.64 -28.58
CA LYS A 7 20.70 -8.81 -27.11
C LYS A 7 21.68 -7.95 -26.33
N ASN A 8 21.20 -7.31 -25.29
CA ASN A 8 22.04 -6.52 -24.40
C ASN A 8 22.70 -7.43 -23.35
N PRO A 9 24.03 -7.35 -23.12
CA PRO A 9 24.73 -8.18 -22.14
C PRO A 9 24.26 -7.95 -20.70
N TRP A 10 23.65 -6.80 -20.40
CA TRP A 10 23.08 -6.47 -19.09
C TRP A 10 21.72 -7.12 -18.82
N ASN A 11 21.22 -7.97 -19.71
CA ASN A 11 19.92 -8.63 -19.56
C ASN A 11 19.83 -9.45 -18.26
N ALA A 12 20.93 -9.98 -17.75
CA ALA A 12 20.98 -10.70 -16.47
C ALA A 12 20.57 -9.83 -15.27
N LEU A 13 20.76 -8.51 -15.33
CA LEU A 13 20.35 -7.60 -14.25
C LEU A 13 18.83 -7.46 -14.09
N ARG A 14 18.04 -7.83 -15.10
CA ARG A 14 16.57 -7.76 -15.05
C ARG A 14 15.96 -8.69 -13.99
N GLN A 15 16.69 -9.71 -13.54
CA GLN A 15 16.25 -10.56 -12.45
C GLN A 15 16.19 -9.84 -11.09
N PHE A 16 16.88 -8.70 -10.94
CA PHE A 16 16.96 -7.94 -9.70
C PHE A 16 16.07 -6.69 -9.70
N THR A 17 15.43 -6.37 -10.82
CA THR A 17 14.62 -5.15 -10.94
C THR A 17 13.55 -5.26 -12.02
N ASN A 18 12.38 -4.66 -11.75
CA ASN A 18 11.32 -4.47 -12.73
C ASN A 18 11.56 -3.26 -13.67
N ALA A 19 12.68 -2.56 -13.52
CA ALA A 19 13.03 -1.46 -14.41
C ALA A 19 13.22 -1.95 -15.86
N ARG A 20 12.86 -1.11 -16.81
CA ARG A 20 12.97 -1.41 -18.25
C ARG A 20 14.39 -1.16 -18.75
N ILE A 21 15.33 -1.97 -18.28
CA ILE A 21 16.73 -1.95 -18.68
C ILE A 21 17.04 -3.07 -19.67
N ALA A 22 18.15 -2.98 -20.37
CA ALA A 22 18.69 -4.03 -21.26
C ALA A 22 17.68 -4.57 -22.29
N LEU A 23 16.89 -3.67 -22.90
CA LEU A 23 15.79 -4.04 -23.80
C LEU A 23 16.27 -4.62 -25.15
N GLY A 24 17.55 -4.45 -25.49
CA GLY A 24 18.09 -4.79 -26.79
C GLY A 24 17.80 -3.74 -27.86
N ARG A 25 18.16 -4.04 -29.11
CA ARG A 25 17.92 -3.20 -30.28
C ARG A 25 17.51 -4.04 -31.49
N ALA A 26 16.69 -3.44 -32.36
CA ALA A 26 16.40 -3.91 -33.70
C ALA A 26 16.78 -2.77 -34.65
N GLY A 27 18.01 -2.76 -35.15
CA GLY A 27 18.60 -1.62 -35.82
C GLY A 27 18.70 -0.42 -34.85
N ASN A 28 18.08 0.70 -35.21
CA ASN A 28 18.01 1.91 -34.39
C ASN A 28 16.74 1.99 -33.50
N SER A 29 15.94 0.93 -33.47
CA SER A 29 14.65 0.90 -32.77
C SER A 29 14.66 -0.02 -31.54
N VAL A 30 13.69 0.17 -30.65
CA VAL A 30 13.38 -0.77 -29.59
C VAL A 30 12.74 -2.03 -30.23
N PRO A 31 13.12 -3.25 -29.83
CA PRO A 31 12.48 -4.47 -30.32
C PRO A 31 10.96 -4.49 -30.05
N THR A 32 10.18 -5.15 -30.90
CA THR A 32 8.72 -5.16 -30.84
C THR A 32 8.19 -5.66 -29.48
N ALA A 33 8.76 -6.74 -28.93
CA ALA A 33 8.27 -7.30 -27.68
C ALA A 33 8.41 -6.33 -26.47
N PRO A 34 9.57 -5.67 -26.22
CA PRO A 34 9.67 -4.61 -25.22
C PRO A 34 8.75 -3.42 -25.47
N LEU A 35 8.55 -3.03 -26.72
CA LEU A 35 7.65 -1.93 -27.08
C LEU A 35 6.20 -2.27 -26.74
N LEU A 36 5.73 -3.47 -27.07
CA LEU A 36 4.38 -3.93 -26.74
C LEU A 36 4.19 -4.04 -25.21
N ALA A 37 5.17 -4.55 -24.48
CA ALA A 37 5.15 -4.60 -23.02
C ALA A 37 5.07 -3.20 -22.38
N PHE A 38 5.79 -2.22 -22.95
CA PHE A 38 5.69 -0.83 -22.52
C PHE A 38 4.29 -0.26 -22.77
N ASN A 39 3.74 -0.45 -23.98
CA ASN A 39 2.42 0.06 -24.34
C ASN A 39 1.32 -0.56 -23.45
N LEU A 40 1.41 -1.85 -23.13
CA LEU A 40 0.49 -2.50 -22.19
C LEU A 40 0.57 -1.88 -20.81
N SER A 41 1.79 -1.69 -20.28
CA SER A 41 1.99 -1.06 -18.97
C SER A 41 1.48 0.38 -18.93
N HIS A 42 1.65 1.13 -20.01
CA HIS A 42 1.11 2.48 -20.14
C HIS A 42 -0.43 2.48 -20.16
N ALA A 43 -1.04 1.55 -20.89
CA ALA A 43 -2.51 1.39 -20.91
C ALA A 43 -3.03 1.05 -19.51
N GLN A 44 -2.43 0.09 -18.81
CA GLN A 44 -2.79 -0.29 -17.45
C GLN A 44 -2.67 0.87 -16.46
N ALA A 45 -1.58 1.66 -16.54
CA ALA A 45 -1.40 2.84 -15.70
C ALA A 45 -2.47 3.90 -15.98
N ARG A 46 -2.83 4.13 -17.25
CA ARG A 46 -3.91 5.04 -17.64
C ARG A 46 -5.26 4.57 -17.12
N ASP A 47 -5.56 3.29 -17.29
CA ASP A 47 -6.83 2.72 -16.84
C ASP A 47 -6.97 2.82 -15.32
N ALA A 48 -5.89 2.60 -14.56
CA ALA A 48 -5.88 2.78 -13.12
C ALA A 48 -6.22 4.22 -12.68
N VAL A 49 -5.83 5.25 -13.46
CA VAL A 49 -6.21 6.66 -13.20
C VAL A 49 -7.70 6.90 -13.38
N HIS A 50 -8.33 6.26 -14.36
CA HIS A 50 -9.73 6.51 -14.72
C HIS A 50 -10.73 5.54 -14.08
N HIS A 51 -10.25 4.45 -13.51
CA HIS A 51 -11.11 3.47 -12.84
C HIS A 51 -11.82 4.11 -11.63
N PRO A 52 -13.16 4.00 -11.52
CA PRO A 52 -13.88 4.50 -10.35
C PRO A 52 -13.63 3.62 -9.12
N LEU A 53 -13.70 4.22 -7.94
CA LEU A 53 -13.68 3.47 -6.68
C LEU A 53 -15.02 2.74 -6.52
N ASP A 54 -14.97 1.42 -6.39
CA ASP A 54 -16.13 0.61 -6.02
C ASP A 54 -16.35 0.73 -4.49
N THR A 55 -17.17 1.71 -4.12
CA THR A 55 -17.45 1.99 -2.71
C THR A 55 -18.27 0.88 -2.06
N ASP A 56 -19.19 0.24 -2.79
CA ASP A 56 -20.04 -0.81 -2.24
C ASP A 56 -19.23 -2.05 -1.87
N ALA A 57 -18.35 -2.50 -2.76
CA ALA A 57 -17.44 -3.60 -2.48
C ALA A 57 -16.50 -3.26 -1.31
N LEU A 58 -16.01 -2.02 -1.22
CA LEU A 58 -15.15 -1.57 -0.13
C LEU A 58 -15.89 -1.57 1.20
N HIS A 59 -17.13 -1.07 1.26
CA HIS A 59 -17.97 -1.13 2.45
C HIS A 59 -18.22 -2.56 2.92
N GLN A 60 -18.55 -3.46 2.00
CA GLN A 60 -18.74 -4.88 2.35
C GLN A 60 -17.49 -5.48 3.00
N GLN A 61 -16.31 -5.21 2.44
CA GLN A 61 -15.04 -5.70 3.01
C GLN A 61 -14.75 -5.08 4.39
N LEU A 62 -15.01 -3.79 4.57
CA LEU A 62 -14.82 -3.11 5.86
C LEU A 62 -15.82 -3.59 6.92
N HIS A 63 -17.08 -3.81 6.55
CA HIS A 63 -18.09 -4.38 7.45
C HIS A 63 -17.74 -5.81 7.87
N ALA A 64 -17.12 -6.61 6.99
CA ALA A 64 -16.63 -7.94 7.36
C ALA A 64 -15.53 -7.89 8.46
N LEU A 65 -14.84 -6.75 8.60
CA LEU A 65 -13.92 -6.46 9.71
C LEU A 65 -14.60 -5.82 10.93
N SER A 66 -15.93 -5.76 10.94
CA SER A 66 -16.74 -5.09 11.99
C SER A 66 -16.45 -3.59 12.12
N LEU A 67 -16.00 -2.95 11.05
CA LEU A 67 -15.73 -1.51 11.00
C LEU A 67 -16.97 -0.76 10.56
N ARG A 68 -17.30 0.32 11.26
CA ARG A 68 -18.29 1.31 10.80
C ARG A 68 -17.68 2.15 9.69
N THR A 69 -18.47 2.57 8.73
CA THR A 69 -18.01 3.35 7.58
C THR A 69 -18.84 4.63 7.40
N LEU A 70 -18.23 5.63 6.77
CA LEU A 70 -18.84 6.89 6.36
C LEU A 70 -18.42 7.21 4.94
N ASP A 71 -19.35 7.72 4.13
CA ASP A 71 -19.06 8.18 2.77
C ASP A 71 -18.87 9.67 2.72
N VAL A 72 -17.86 10.11 2.00
CA VAL A 72 -17.65 11.52 1.69
C VAL A 72 -17.21 11.70 0.24
N HIS A 73 -17.43 12.90 -0.27
CA HIS A 73 -17.02 13.32 -1.59
C HIS A 73 -16.27 14.65 -1.49
N SER A 74 -15.23 14.81 -2.29
CA SER A 74 -14.56 16.10 -2.38
C SER A 74 -15.41 17.12 -3.14
N ALA A 75 -14.96 18.36 -3.20
CA ALA A 75 -15.60 19.42 -3.99
C ALA A 75 -15.43 19.23 -5.52
N ALA A 76 -14.65 18.24 -5.97
CA ALA A 76 -14.54 17.89 -7.38
C ALA A 76 -15.77 17.09 -7.82
N PRO A 77 -16.59 17.59 -8.76
CA PRO A 77 -17.85 16.95 -9.13
C PRO A 77 -17.66 15.60 -9.84
N ASP A 78 -16.55 15.44 -10.55
CA ASP A 78 -16.23 14.25 -11.32
C ASP A 78 -14.71 14.04 -11.45
N ARG A 79 -14.32 12.94 -12.10
CA ARG A 79 -12.92 12.57 -12.29
C ARG A 79 -12.14 13.56 -13.15
N GLU A 80 -12.74 14.14 -14.16
CA GLU A 80 -12.08 15.11 -15.05
C GLU A 80 -11.73 16.38 -14.28
N HIS A 81 -12.67 16.94 -13.52
CA HIS A 81 -12.42 18.08 -12.65
C HIS A 81 -11.36 17.77 -11.59
N TYR A 82 -11.44 16.61 -10.94
CA TYR A 82 -10.44 16.17 -9.97
C TYR A 82 -9.01 16.16 -10.54
N LEU A 83 -8.84 15.68 -11.77
CA LEU A 83 -7.52 15.61 -12.42
C LEU A 83 -6.99 16.99 -12.79
N ARG A 84 -7.87 17.91 -13.25
CA ARG A 84 -7.52 19.24 -13.72
C ARG A 84 -7.46 20.29 -12.61
N ARG A 85 -8.23 20.11 -11.54
CA ARG A 85 -8.41 21.05 -10.43
C ARG A 85 -8.08 20.35 -9.09
N PRO A 86 -6.78 20.13 -8.80
CA PRO A 86 -6.38 19.44 -7.58
C PRO A 86 -6.80 20.15 -6.29
N ASP A 87 -7.07 21.45 -6.35
CA ASP A 87 -7.61 22.24 -5.26
C ASP A 87 -9.00 21.75 -4.80
N LEU A 88 -9.86 21.32 -5.74
CA LEU A 88 -11.19 20.78 -5.42
C LEU A 88 -11.11 19.42 -4.70
N GLY A 89 -10.14 18.58 -5.06
CA GLY A 89 -9.92 17.30 -4.39
C GLY A 89 -9.35 17.39 -2.98
N ARG A 90 -8.96 18.59 -2.55
CA ARG A 90 -8.41 18.88 -1.21
C ARG A 90 -9.44 19.36 -0.20
N ARG A 91 -10.68 19.56 -0.62
CA ARG A 91 -11.78 20.05 0.20
C ARG A 91 -12.99 19.16 0.08
N LEU A 92 -13.73 19.01 1.14
CA LEU A 92 -15.02 18.32 1.12
C LEU A 92 -16.05 19.10 0.28
N SER A 93 -17.00 18.36 -0.30
CA SER A 93 -18.25 18.98 -0.78
C SER A 93 -19.01 19.55 0.40
N GLU A 94 -19.88 20.55 0.16
CA GLU A 94 -20.71 21.16 1.22
C GLU A 94 -21.60 20.11 1.89
N GLU A 95 -22.14 19.16 1.10
CA GLU A 95 -22.97 18.06 1.60
C GLU A 95 -22.17 17.16 2.57
N SER A 96 -20.99 16.71 2.14
CA SER A 96 -20.14 15.85 2.99
C SER A 96 -19.66 16.56 4.24
N ARG A 97 -19.34 17.85 4.14
CA ARG A 97 -18.97 18.69 5.29
C ARG A 97 -20.12 18.79 6.29
N ALA A 98 -21.33 19.08 5.81
CA ALA A 98 -22.51 19.18 6.65
C ALA A 98 -22.85 17.84 7.34
N ALA A 99 -22.70 16.72 6.61
CA ALA A 99 -22.94 15.39 7.15
C ALA A 99 -21.93 15.03 8.26
N LEU A 100 -20.64 15.28 8.07
CA LEU A 100 -19.62 15.03 9.09
C LEU A 100 -19.80 15.93 10.33
N ALA A 101 -20.15 17.21 10.13
CA ALA A 101 -20.38 18.17 11.22
C ALA A 101 -21.57 17.82 12.12
N GLN A 102 -22.51 17.00 11.63
CA GLN A 102 -23.66 16.52 12.41
C GLN A 102 -23.36 15.29 13.26
N LEU A 103 -22.21 14.67 13.06
CA LEU A 103 -21.83 13.48 13.82
C LEU A 103 -21.50 13.88 15.26
N LYS A 104 -21.85 12.96 16.18
CA LYS A 104 -21.53 13.15 17.59
C LYS A 104 -20.01 13.21 17.78
N ASP A 105 -19.56 14.23 18.49
CA ASP A 105 -18.15 14.35 18.88
C ASP A 105 -17.76 13.18 19.80
N GLU A 106 -16.92 12.31 19.28
CA GLU A 106 -16.36 11.20 20.03
C GLU A 106 -14.89 11.41 20.38
N SER A 107 -14.25 12.45 19.83
CA SER A 107 -12.83 12.74 19.99
C SER A 107 -11.96 11.49 19.84
N PRO A 108 -11.97 10.80 18.68
CA PRO A 108 -11.23 9.58 18.49
C PRO A 108 -9.71 9.84 18.46
N ASP A 109 -8.94 8.80 18.83
CA ASP A 109 -7.48 8.89 18.73
C ASP A 109 -7.02 8.91 17.26
N VAL A 110 -7.71 8.13 16.41
CA VAL A 110 -7.37 8.03 14.98
C VAL A 110 -8.61 7.88 14.11
N VAL A 111 -8.59 8.51 12.96
CA VAL A 111 -9.51 8.24 11.84
C VAL A 111 -8.73 7.74 10.62
N PHE A 112 -9.19 6.64 10.05
CA PHE A 112 -8.70 6.14 8.77
C PHE A 112 -9.60 6.67 7.67
N ALA A 113 -9.01 7.29 6.64
CA ALA A 113 -9.71 7.73 5.45
C ALA A 113 -9.13 7.01 4.22
N ILE A 114 -9.98 6.34 3.45
CA ILE A 114 -9.59 5.63 2.23
C ILE A 114 -10.00 6.48 1.05
N GLY A 115 -9.03 7.00 0.31
CA GLY A 115 -9.25 7.84 -0.87
C GLY A 115 -8.84 7.15 -2.16
N ASP A 116 -9.63 7.36 -3.22
CA ASP A 116 -9.31 6.88 -4.57
C ASP A 116 -7.99 7.43 -5.10
N GLY A 117 -7.63 8.66 -4.74
CA GLY A 117 -6.38 9.27 -5.16
C GLY A 117 -6.22 9.29 -6.68
N LEU A 118 -5.02 8.98 -7.15
CA LEU A 118 -4.74 8.83 -8.59
C LEU A 118 -4.87 7.37 -9.07
N SER A 119 -5.15 6.41 -8.16
CA SER A 119 -5.41 5.02 -8.48
C SER A 119 -6.47 4.45 -7.54
N ALA A 120 -7.74 4.51 -7.94
CA ALA A 120 -8.81 3.86 -7.18
C ALA A 120 -8.59 2.35 -7.07
N PHE A 121 -7.95 1.75 -8.08
CA PHE A 121 -7.55 0.35 -8.08
C PHE A 121 -6.61 0.01 -6.91
N ALA A 122 -5.62 0.89 -6.62
CA ALA A 122 -4.74 0.71 -5.47
C ALA A 122 -5.50 0.80 -4.15
N ALA A 123 -6.38 1.80 -3.98
CA ALA A 123 -7.20 1.96 -2.78
C ALA A 123 -8.09 0.73 -2.54
N SER A 124 -8.80 0.26 -3.57
CA SER A 124 -9.67 -0.92 -3.48
C SER A 124 -8.92 -2.21 -3.12
N LYS A 125 -7.71 -2.39 -3.69
CA LYS A 125 -6.95 -3.64 -3.53
C LYS A 125 -6.16 -3.70 -2.23
N GLN A 126 -5.57 -2.57 -1.80
CA GLN A 126 -4.53 -2.57 -0.76
C GLN A 126 -5.04 -2.06 0.60
N ALA A 127 -6.08 -1.20 0.65
CA ALA A 127 -6.47 -0.55 1.90
C ALA A 127 -6.98 -1.53 2.95
N VAL A 128 -7.85 -2.47 2.58
CA VAL A 128 -8.43 -3.44 3.53
C VAL A 128 -7.39 -4.43 4.05
N PRO A 129 -6.54 -5.07 3.22
CA PRO A 129 -5.45 -5.92 3.72
C PRO A 129 -4.48 -5.18 4.66
N LEU A 130 -4.17 -3.92 4.38
CA LEU A 130 -3.37 -3.10 5.29
C LEU A 130 -4.08 -2.87 6.63
N LEU A 131 -5.37 -2.52 6.62
CA LEU A 131 -6.16 -2.36 7.85
C LEU A 131 -6.21 -3.66 8.66
N GLN A 132 -6.38 -4.82 8.01
CA GLN A 132 -6.31 -6.13 8.67
C GLN A 132 -4.98 -6.36 9.39
N ALA A 133 -3.87 -5.87 8.84
CA ALA A 133 -2.55 -6.03 9.43
C ALA A 133 -2.28 -5.05 10.59
N VAL A 134 -2.82 -3.82 10.53
CA VAL A 134 -2.53 -2.78 11.54
C VAL A 134 -3.52 -2.77 12.71
N LEU A 135 -4.81 -3.06 12.48
CA LEU A 135 -5.85 -2.94 13.51
C LEU A 135 -5.57 -3.78 14.77
N PRO A 136 -5.04 -5.02 14.70
CA PRO A 136 -4.69 -5.78 15.89
C PRO A 136 -3.63 -5.09 16.79
N GLN A 137 -2.81 -4.21 16.20
CA GLN A 137 -1.79 -3.46 16.93
C GLN A 137 -2.34 -2.17 17.59
N LEU A 138 -3.62 -1.84 17.33
CA LEU A 138 -4.30 -0.64 17.80
C LEU A 138 -5.45 -0.94 18.77
N ALA A 139 -5.36 -2.04 19.54
CA ALA A 139 -6.42 -2.49 20.45
C ALA A 139 -6.81 -1.42 21.50
N ASP A 140 -5.85 -0.61 21.95
CA ASP A 140 -6.05 0.44 22.96
C ASP A 140 -6.36 1.81 22.33
N TRP A 141 -6.69 1.85 21.04
CA TRP A 141 -6.98 3.09 20.33
C TRP A 141 -8.47 3.25 20.10
N LYS A 142 -8.98 4.48 20.36
CA LYS A 142 -10.33 4.84 19.97
C LYS A 142 -10.35 5.20 18.49
N ILE A 143 -10.83 4.27 17.67
CA ILE A 143 -10.85 4.41 16.22
C ILE A 143 -12.21 4.94 15.78
N ALA A 144 -12.23 6.02 14.99
CA ALA A 144 -13.43 6.54 14.34
C ALA A 144 -13.97 5.56 13.28
N PRO A 145 -15.21 5.71 12.81
CA PRO A 145 -15.65 5.06 11.59
C PRO A 145 -14.67 5.34 10.44
N VAL A 146 -14.41 4.33 9.60
CA VAL A 146 -13.55 4.48 8.42
C VAL A 146 -14.25 5.36 7.39
N VAL A 147 -13.59 6.39 6.93
CA VAL A 147 -14.15 7.31 5.93
C VAL A 147 -13.74 6.86 4.54
N VAL A 148 -14.71 6.56 3.68
CA VAL A 148 -14.51 6.27 2.26
C VAL A 148 -14.70 7.57 1.48
N ALA A 149 -13.63 8.06 0.86
CA ALA A 149 -13.56 9.39 0.26
C ALA A 149 -13.38 9.33 -1.26
N ARG A 150 -14.34 9.83 -2.01
CA ARG A 150 -14.29 9.90 -3.47
C ARG A 150 -13.66 11.21 -3.95
N GLN A 151 -12.91 11.13 -5.05
CA GLN A 151 -12.17 12.24 -5.67
C GLN A 151 -11.22 12.94 -4.66
N ALA A 152 -10.56 12.14 -3.81
CA ALA A 152 -9.79 12.61 -2.68
C ALA A 152 -8.33 12.92 -3.03
N ARG A 153 -7.80 14.01 -2.50
CA ARG A 153 -6.37 14.30 -2.35
C ARG A 153 -5.99 14.16 -0.88
N VAL A 154 -4.69 14.01 -0.61
CA VAL A 154 -4.18 13.81 0.75
C VAL A 154 -4.75 14.82 1.75
N ALA A 155 -4.76 16.11 1.39
CA ALA A 155 -5.24 17.18 2.25
C ALA A 155 -6.74 17.15 2.56
N LEU A 156 -7.54 16.32 1.87
CA LEU A 156 -8.94 16.08 2.25
C LEU A 156 -9.04 15.43 3.64
N GLY A 157 -8.04 14.61 3.98
CA GLY A 157 -7.94 13.98 5.30
C GLY A 157 -7.87 14.98 6.44
N ASP A 158 -7.31 16.17 6.22
CA ASP A 158 -7.22 17.19 7.27
C ASP A 158 -8.59 17.71 7.67
N GLU A 159 -9.42 18.04 6.68
CA GLU A 159 -10.79 18.51 6.94
C GLU A 159 -11.66 17.40 7.55
N ILE A 160 -11.49 16.15 7.11
CA ILE A 160 -12.14 14.98 7.72
C ILE A 160 -11.75 14.85 9.20
N GLY A 161 -10.45 14.88 9.48
CA GLY A 161 -9.94 14.73 10.85
C GLY A 161 -10.33 15.89 11.76
N GLU A 162 -10.35 17.12 11.25
CA GLU A 162 -10.79 18.32 11.98
C GLU A 162 -12.28 18.22 12.36
N LEU A 163 -13.16 17.86 11.42
CA LEU A 163 -14.61 17.74 11.65
C LEU A 163 -14.98 16.58 12.58
N LEU A 164 -14.21 15.49 12.57
CA LEU A 164 -14.39 14.35 13.47
C LEU A 164 -13.67 14.53 14.82
N HIS A 165 -13.02 15.67 15.04
CA HIS A 165 -12.20 15.95 16.24
C HIS A 165 -11.18 14.85 16.54
N ALA A 166 -10.63 14.20 15.47
CA ALA A 166 -9.66 13.16 15.60
C ALA A 166 -8.27 13.72 15.96
N LYS A 167 -7.54 13.05 16.87
CA LYS A 167 -6.16 13.46 17.20
C LYS A 167 -5.23 13.24 16.01
N ILE A 168 -5.45 12.17 15.26
CA ILE A 168 -4.63 11.77 14.11
C ILE A 168 -5.54 11.36 12.96
N VAL A 169 -5.23 11.80 11.74
CA VAL A 169 -5.80 11.25 10.51
C VAL A 169 -4.76 10.41 9.79
N VAL A 170 -5.19 9.24 9.33
CA VAL A 170 -4.43 8.36 8.45
C VAL A 170 -5.16 8.27 7.12
N MET A 171 -4.59 8.89 6.09
CA MET A 171 -5.11 8.86 4.73
C MET A 171 -4.46 7.72 3.97
N LEU A 172 -5.25 6.70 3.61
CA LEU A 172 -4.88 5.58 2.73
C LEU A 172 -5.31 5.96 1.32
N ILE A 173 -4.37 6.23 0.43
CA ILE A 173 -4.72 6.84 -0.86
C ILE A 173 -3.97 6.19 -2.02
N GLY A 174 -4.67 5.96 -3.14
CA GLY A 174 -4.03 5.46 -4.34
C GLY A 174 -3.00 6.45 -4.90
N GLU A 175 -1.77 5.99 -5.02
CA GLU A 175 -0.67 6.80 -5.58
C GLU A 175 -0.82 6.97 -7.09
N ARG A 176 0.01 7.85 -7.67
CA ARG A 176 0.09 7.97 -9.13
C ARG A 176 0.57 6.65 -9.73
N PRO A 177 -0.20 6.01 -10.62
CA PRO A 177 0.18 4.74 -11.22
C PRO A 177 1.51 4.83 -11.93
N GLY A 178 2.45 3.99 -11.50
CA GLY A 178 3.71 3.76 -12.21
C GLY A 178 3.53 2.69 -13.28
N LEU A 179 4.41 2.66 -14.30
CA LEU A 179 4.38 1.63 -15.34
C LEU A 179 4.66 0.21 -14.83
N SER A 180 5.27 0.09 -13.66
CA SER A 180 5.55 -1.20 -12.99
C SER A 180 4.76 -1.36 -11.69
N SER A 181 4.01 -0.33 -11.28
CA SER A 181 3.27 -0.28 -10.02
C SER A 181 1.98 0.51 -10.16
N PRO A 182 0.99 0.02 -10.94
CA PRO A 182 -0.28 0.71 -11.13
C PRO A 182 -1.17 0.67 -9.87
N ASP A 183 -0.85 -0.19 -8.92
CA ASP A 183 -1.61 -0.52 -7.72
C ASP A 183 -0.91 -0.13 -6.41
N SER A 184 -0.05 0.87 -6.44
CA SER A 184 0.66 1.37 -5.26
C SER A 184 -0.25 2.22 -4.37
N LEU A 185 -0.31 1.89 -3.06
CA LEU A 185 -1.02 2.68 -2.04
C LEU A 185 -0.02 3.50 -1.22
N GLY A 186 -0.36 4.76 -0.98
CA GLY A 186 0.33 5.64 -0.04
C GLY A 186 -0.44 5.78 1.27
N ILE A 187 0.28 5.90 2.37
CA ILE A 187 -0.25 6.19 3.70
C ILE A 187 0.29 7.56 4.10
N TYR A 188 -0.61 8.47 4.47
CA TYR A 188 -0.24 9.79 4.98
C TYR A 188 -0.81 10.00 6.37
N LEU A 189 0.06 10.37 7.31
CA LEU A 189 -0.26 10.54 8.72
C LEU A 189 -0.15 12.02 9.11
N THR A 190 -1.19 12.59 9.71
CA THR A 190 -1.20 13.97 10.20
C THR A 190 -1.73 14.01 11.63
N TYR A 191 -0.94 14.54 12.56
CA TYR A 191 -1.36 14.82 13.94
C TYR A 191 -2.02 16.20 14.03
N ALA A 192 -3.08 16.31 14.84
CA ALA A 192 -3.91 17.52 14.99
C ALA A 192 -4.30 18.10 13.61
N PRO A 193 -4.96 17.29 12.77
CA PRO A 193 -5.27 17.67 11.39
C PRO A 193 -6.16 18.91 11.36
N LYS A 194 -5.81 19.86 10.48
CA LYS A 194 -6.59 21.09 10.26
C LYS A 194 -6.51 21.50 8.80
N VAL A 195 -7.54 22.11 8.29
CA VAL A 195 -7.50 22.71 6.97
C VAL A 195 -6.32 23.69 6.87
N GLY A 196 -5.46 23.46 5.87
CA GLY A 196 -4.24 24.27 5.67
C GLY A 196 -2.95 23.61 6.15
N CYS A 197 -2.98 22.41 6.74
CA CYS A 197 -1.77 21.65 7.02
C CYS A 197 -0.94 21.45 5.74
N SER A 198 0.36 21.69 5.85
CA SER A 198 1.32 21.49 4.75
C SER A 198 1.85 20.05 4.70
N ASP A 199 2.45 19.67 3.58
CA ASP A 199 3.05 18.33 3.44
C ASP A 199 4.23 18.10 4.41
N ALA A 200 4.90 19.17 4.87
CA ALA A 200 5.95 19.10 5.90
C ALA A 200 5.43 18.63 7.28
N GLN A 201 4.13 18.71 7.51
CA GLN A 201 3.46 18.28 8.75
C GLN A 201 2.96 16.82 8.67
N ARG A 202 3.23 16.11 7.59
CA ARG A 202 2.79 14.73 7.35
C ARG A 202 3.94 13.77 7.30
N ASN A 203 3.75 12.59 7.85
CA ASN A 203 4.60 11.45 7.50
C ASN A 203 3.97 10.70 6.34
N CYS A 204 4.80 10.08 5.51
CA CYS A 204 4.37 9.31 4.36
C CYS A 204 5.05 7.94 4.35
N ILE A 205 4.25 6.89 4.11
CA ILE A 205 4.72 5.55 3.79
C ILE A 205 4.21 5.25 2.39
N SER A 206 5.12 5.03 1.45
CA SER A 206 4.82 4.83 0.03
C SER A 206 4.98 3.39 -0.42
N ASN A 207 4.44 3.09 -1.59
CA ASN A 207 4.62 1.83 -2.31
C ASN A 207 4.10 0.60 -1.54
N VAL A 208 2.96 0.77 -0.82
CA VAL A 208 2.32 -0.31 -0.08
C VAL A 208 1.58 -1.22 -1.04
N ARG A 209 2.11 -2.42 -1.24
CA ARG A 209 1.60 -3.49 -2.10
C ARG A 209 2.46 -4.75 -1.93
N PRO A 210 2.00 -5.96 -2.32
CA PRO A 210 2.77 -7.20 -2.15
C PRO A 210 4.16 -7.18 -2.79
N GLU A 211 4.32 -6.58 -3.98
CA GLU A 211 5.61 -6.47 -4.67
C GLU A 211 6.43 -5.21 -4.30
N GLY A 212 5.95 -4.44 -3.33
CA GLY A 212 6.61 -3.24 -2.79
C GLY A 212 6.89 -3.39 -1.31
N LEU A 213 6.35 -2.45 -0.52
CA LEU A 213 6.30 -2.56 0.92
C LEU A 213 5.10 -3.43 1.29
N ASP A 214 5.33 -4.64 1.79
CA ASP A 214 4.27 -5.57 2.15
C ASP A 214 3.45 -5.09 3.36
N TYR A 215 2.26 -5.68 3.57
CA TYR A 215 1.34 -5.21 4.61
C TYR A 215 1.88 -5.37 6.04
N PRO A 216 2.57 -6.47 6.42
CA PRO A 216 3.14 -6.59 7.76
C PRO A 216 4.15 -5.49 8.06
N LEU A 217 5.05 -5.20 7.13
CA LEU A 217 6.06 -4.17 7.31
C LEU A 217 5.45 -2.76 7.26
N ALA A 218 4.51 -2.52 6.36
CA ALA A 218 3.75 -1.26 6.30
C ALA A 218 2.96 -1.01 7.60
N ALA A 219 2.32 -2.05 8.16
CA ALA A 219 1.59 -1.98 9.42
C ALA A 219 2.53 -1.70 10.59
N HIS A 220 3.71 -2.33 10.63
CA HIS A 220 4.74 -2.05 11.65
C HIS A 220 5.20 -0.59 11.61
N LYS A 221 5.53 -0.07 10.44
CA LYS A 221 5.92 1.34 10.24
C LYS A 221 4.79 2.30 10.64
N LEU A 222 3.56 2.00 10.23
CA LEU A 222 2.40 2.82 10.57
C LEU A 222 2.14 2.82 12.08
N HIS A 223 2.19 1.66 12.74
CA HIS A 223 2.03 1.55 14.20
C HIS A 223 3.13 2.32 14.95
N TYR A 224 4.39 2.22 14.48
CA TYR A 224 5.50 3.00 15.03
C TYR A 224 5.22 4.51 14.95
N LEU A 225 4.87 5.00 13.76
CA LEU A 225 4.59 6.43 13.54
C LEU A 225 3.38 6.90 14.34
N LEU A 226 2.29 6.13 14.40
CA LEU A 226 1.10 6.43 15.18
C LEU A 226 1.43 6.59 16.67
N THR A 227 2.14 5.61 17.23
CA THR A 227 2.53 5.60 18.67
C THR A 227 3.42 6.79 19.02
N HIS A 228 4.39 7.09 18.15
CA HIS A 228 5.31 8.21 18.36
C HIS A 228 4.63 9.57 18.14
N ALA A 229 3.77 9.68 17.12
CA ALA A 229 2.96 10.88 16.90
C ALA A 229 2.07 11.20 18.12
N ARG A 230 1.40 10.19 18.68
CA ARG A 230 0.60 10.34 19.91
C ARG A 230 1.43 10.77 21.11
N ARG A 231 2.64 10.22 21.27
CA ARG A 231 3.55 10.54 22.37
C ARG A 231 4.15 11.95 22.26
N LEU A 232 4.56 12.34 21.05
CA LEU A 232 5.27 13.60 20.80
C LEU A 232 4.32 14.76 20.49
N GLY A 233 3.05 14.49 20.15
CA GLY A 233 2.10 15.51 19.77
C GLY A 233 2.38 16.16 18.42
N LEU A 234 3.06 15.44 17.50
CA LEU A 234 3.44 15.97 16.18
C LEU A 234 3.62 14.84 15.13
N THR A 235 3.61 15.24 13.85
CA THR A 235 3.99 14.45 12.68
C THR A 235 4.87 15.26 11.73
N GLY A 236 5.21 14.67 10.59
CA GLY A 236 5.98 15.30 9.53
C GLY A 236 7.48 15.34 9.83
N VAL A 237 8.15 16.42 9.45
CA VAL A 237 9.62 16.54 9.53
C VAL A 237 10.19 16.40 10.94
N GLY A 238 9.36 16.63 11.96
CA GLY A 238 9.74 16.47 13.37
C GLY A 238 9.65 15.01 13.87
N LEU A 239 9.00 14.12 13.13
CA LEU A 239 8.88 12.70 13.46
C LEU A 239 9.59 11.85 12.40
N LYS A 240 10.74 11.28 12.76
CA LYS A 240 11.49 10.37 11.88
C LYS A 240 10.98 8.94 12.01
N ASP A 241 11.01 8.21 10.90
CA ASP A 241 10.73 6.77 10.88
C ASP A 241 12.04 6.00 11.16
N ASP A 242 12.23 5.65 12.42
CA ASP A 242 13.32 4.80 12.87
C ASP A 242 12.84 3.35 13.16
N SER A 243 11.69 2.95 12.61
CA SER A 243 11.06 1.64 12.86
C SER A 243 11.93 0.45 12.44
N ASP A 244 12.75 0.61 11.40
CA ASP A 244 13.65 -0.45 10.92
C ASP A 244 14.72 -0.82 11.96
N ALA A 245 15.17 0.12 12.79
CA ALA A 245 16.11 -0.15 13.87
C ALA A 245 15.51 -1.10 14.94
N LEU A 246 14.21 -1.01 15.17
CA LEU A 246 13.51 -1.91 16.11
C LEU A 246 13.37 -3.33 15.55
N LEU A 247 13.18 -3.48 14.24
CA LEU A 247 13.14 -4.81 13.60
C LEU A 247 14.50 -5.52 13.68
N GLN A 248 15.60 -4.78 13.55
CA GLN A 248 16.96 -5.31 13.65
C GLN A 248 17.36 -5.64 15.10
N ALA A 249 16.78 -4.95 16.09
CA ALA A 249 17.03 -5.16 17.50
C ALA A 249 16.20 -6.30 18.11
N ALA A 250 15.15 -6.77 17.41
CA ALA A 250 14.37 -7.92 17.88
C ALA A 250 15.22 -9.20 17.84
N PRO A 251 15.33 -9.98 18.95
CA PRO A 251 16.06 -11.25 18.92
C PRO A 251 15.43 -12.15 17.86
N ALA A 252 16.28 -12.75 17.02
CA ALA A 252 15.84 -13.71 16.01
C ALA A 252 14.99 -14.79 16.70
N ALA A 253 13.76 -15.00 16.23
CA ALA A 253 12.92 -16.08 16.75
C ALA A 253 13.72 -17.38 16.70
N PRO A 254 13.70 -18.22 17.76
CA PRO A 254 14.44 -19.47 17.77
C PRO A 254 13.98 -20.28 16.55
N ALA A 255 14.94 -20.69 15.72
CA ALA A 255 14.68 -21.54 14.58
C ALA A 255 13.96 -22.79 15.12
N ILE A 256 12.72 -23.02 14.71
CA ILE A 256 11.99 -24.25 15.03
C ILE A 256 12.82 -25.37 14.45
N GLY A 257 13.44 -26.17 15.34
CA GLY A 257 14.37 -27.23 15.00
C GLY A 257 13.76 -28.14 13.94
N GLY A 258 14.45 -28.26 12.82
CA GLY A 258 14.14 -29.25 11.83
C GLY A 258 14.17 -30.63 12.45
N ALA A 259 13.10 -31.39 12.25
CA ALA A 259 12.99 -32.78 12.63
C ALA A 259 14.21 -33.52 12.11
N ALA A 260 14.92 -34.18 13.04
CA ALA A 260 16.05 -35.03 12.71
C ALA A 260 15.57 -36.12 11.73
N SER A 261 16.07 -36.10 10.52
CA SER A 261 15.97 -37.21 9.58
C SER A 261 16.81 -38.35 10.14
N THR A 262 16.15 -39.36 10.73
CA THR A 262 16.76 -40.64 11.07
C THR A 262 17.20 -41.30 9.76
N HIS A 263 18.52 -41.29 9.52
CA HIS A 263 19.15 -42.15 8.52
C HIS A 263 18.93 -43.61 8.93
N LEU A 264 18.09 -44.32 8.20
CA LEU A 264 18.10 -45.78 8.15
C LEU A 264 19.37 -46.19 7.41
N GLN A 265 20.34 -46.70 8.16
CA GLN A 265 21.48 -47.40 7.61
C GLN A 265 20.98 -48.74 7.05
N SER A 266 21.07 -48.92 5.75
CA SER A 266 20.94 -50.20 5.09
C SER A 266 22.26 -50.97 5.27
N GLU A 267 22.22 -52.11 5.95
CA GLU A 267 23.31 -53.08 6.03
C GLU A 267 23.69 -53.61 4.65
N PRO A 268 24.98 -53.89 4.39
CA PRO A 268 25.42 -54.54 3.17
C PRO A 268 25.20 -56.06 3.29
N ALA A 269 24.50 -56.64 2.35
CA ALA A 269 24.39 -58.08 2.18
C ALA A 269 25.73 -58.67 1.76
N SER A 270 26.15 -59.67 2.55
CA SER A 270 27.32 -60.54 2.26
C SER A 270 27.09 -61.39 1.01
N PRO A 271 28.12 -61.66 0.22
CA PRO A 271 28.06 -62.62 -0.86
C PRO A 271 28.42 -64.02 -0.32
N ASP A 272 27.49 -64.94 -0.37
CA ASP A 272 27.87 -66.35 -0.22
C ASP A 272 27.69 -67.10 -1.54
N ALA A 273 28.77 -67.84 -1.75
CA ALA A 273 29.02 -68.77 -2.83
C ALA A 273 28.00 -69.91 -2.86
N ASN A 274 27.60 -70.35 -4.00
CA ASN A 274 27.70 -71.79 -4.22
C ASN A 274 27.78 -72.13 -5.71
N ALA A 275 28.81 -72.92 -5.97
CA ALA A 275 29.10 -73.58 -7.22
C ALA A 275 28.30 -74.89 -7.35
N SER A 276 28.20 -75.38 -8.54
CA SER A 276 28.09 -76.74 -8.97
C SER A 276 26.78 -77.25 -9.56
N ALA A 277 27.00 -77.69 -10.74
CA ALA A 277 26.61 -78.96 -11.37
C ALA A 277 25.33 -79.02 -12.21
N THR A 278 25.61 -79.32 -13.38
CA THR A 278 25.22 -80.08 -14.56
C THR A 278 24.57 -79.31 -15.65
#